data_0e3eb2338bb49f9e48484523a9a44b7f
#
_entry.id   0e3eb2338bb49f9e48484523a9a44b7f
#
_cell.length_a   1.000
_cell.length_b   1.000
_cell.length_c   1.000
_cell.angle_alpha   90.00
_cell.angle_beta   90.00
_cell.angle_gamma   90.00
#
_symmetry.space_group_name_H-M   'P 1'
#
loop_
_entity.id
_entity.type
_entity.pdbx_description
1 polymer ?
#
loop_
_entity_poly.entity_id
_entity_poly.type
_entity_poly.pdbx_seq_one_letter_code
_entity_poly.pdbx_strand_id
1 'polypeptide(L)'
;MELQDEKVVRAVPSIGYVHRGLEKLVELRDFQQYVYVAERVCGICSFGHGWGYSRAVEEMMEIEVPPRAEWLRTIWHELSRIHSHLLWLGLAADAMGFESLFMEAWRLREIDLDLIEQTTGGRIIFSVCKVGGVRRDIDGAVLKEMKRVLKDLSEKFLPMLNVFMDDDTVHSRLKGVGKLTMEEALELGCIGPMARASGILTDIRAAEKDSVYGQLHFQPVIETDGDCYARARVRLREVLRSVEIIEGCIDNIPDGPIDVKVRGVPPKRECFVRVEQPRGEALYYVKGNGTKFLERFRLRTPTNANLPALVKMLQGCDLADVPNIILTIDPCISCCER
;
A
#
# COMPACT_ATOMS: atom_id res chain seq x y z
N MET A 1 -19.73 -19.37 3.46
CA MET A 1 -18.84 -20.54 3.64
C MET A 1 -19.69 -21.76 3.87
N GLU A 2 -19.27 -22.89 3.31
CA GLU A 2 -19.84 -24.23 3.56
C GLU A 2 -18.85 -24.97 4.46
N LEU A 3 -19.35 -25.58 5.53
CA LEU A 3 -18.53 -26.26 6.55
C LEU A 3 -18.90 -27.75 6.62
N GLN A 4 -17.91 -28.58 6.89
CA GLN A 4 -18.06 -29.96 7.28
C GLN A 4 -17.08 -30.29 8.41
N ASP A 5 -17.58 -30.73 9.55
CA ASP A 5 -16.77 -31.05 10.74
C ASP A 5 -15.79 -29.92 11.13
N GLU A 6 -16.31 -28.68 11.19
CA GLU A 6 -15.57 -27.45 11.49
C GLU A 6 -14.48 -27.06 10.45
N LYS A 7 -14.37 -27.79 9.36
CA LYS A 7 -13.50 -27.43 8.24
C LYS A 7 -14.24 -26.71 7.13
N VAL A 8 -13.59 -25.74 6.52
CA VAL A 8 -14.13 -25.00 5.39
C VAL A 8 -14.03 -25.85 4.12
N VAL A 9 -15.16 -26.33 3.62
CA VAL A 9 -15.24 -27.06 2.35
C VAL A 9 -15.23 -26.11 1.17
N ARG A 10 -15.95 -24.98 1.30
CA ARG A 10 -16.09 -23.99 0.24
C ARG A 10 -16.24 -22.59 0.80
N ALA A 11 -15.49 -21.64 0.24
CA ALA A 11 -15.63 -20.22 0.51
C ALA A 11 -15.89 -19.46 -0.80
N VAL A 12 -16.89 -18.57 -0.79
CA VAL A 12 -17.21 -17.71 -1.92
C VAL A 12 -17.23 -16.27 -1.42
N PRO A 13 -16.31 -15.42 -1.87
CA PRO A 13 -16.34 -14.01 -1.53
C PRO A 13 -17.53 -13.33 -2.22
N SER A 14 -18.32 -12.57 -1.46
CA SER A 14 -19.40 -11.74 -1.99
C SER A 14 -18.96 -10.28 -1.91
N ILE A 15 -18.75 -9.65 -3.04
CA ILE A 15 -18.30 -8.27 -3.18
C ILE A 15 -19.34 -7.43 -3.92
N GLY A 16 -19.26 -6.09 -3.77
CA GLY A 16 -20.15 -5.15 -4.44
C GLY A 16 -20.93 -4.23 -3.49
N TYR A 17 -20.93 -4.51 -2.19
CA TYR A 17 -21.74 -3.78 -1.19
C TYR A 17 -21.31 -2.33 -0.96
N VAL A 18 -20.04 -1.98 -1.26
CA VAL A 18 -19.50 -0.62 -1.16
C VAL A 18 -19.09 -0.06 -2.53
N HIS A 19 -19.59 -0.63 -3.63
CA HIS A 19 -19.33 -0.10 -4.96
C HIS A 19 -19.91 1.30 -5.13
N ARG A 20 -19.05 2.25 -5.54
CA ARG A 20 -19.38 3.69 -5.63
C ARG A 20 -19.26 4.25 -7.04
N GLY A 21 -18.90 3.43 -8.03
CA GLY A 21 -18.74 3.83 -9.43
C GLY A 21 -17.62 4.86 -9.66
N LEU A 22 -16.55 4.84 -8.83
CA LEU A 22 -15.48 5.83 -8.89
C LEU A 22 -14.78 5.84 -10.24
N GLU A 23 -14.56 4.68 -10.85
CA GLU A 23 -13.94 4.60 -12.18
C GLU A 23 -14.78 5.33 -13.26
N LYS A 24 -16.10 5.29 -13.14
CA LYS A 24 -17.00 5.98 -14.10
C LYS A 24 -16.97 7.49 -13.93
N LEU A 25 -16.74 8.00 -12.73
CA LEU A 25 -16.69 9.44 -12.45
C LEU A 25 -15.56 10.16 -13.23
N VAL A 26 -14.55 9.46 -13.74
CA VAL A 26 -13.49 10.06 -14.56
C VAL A 26 -14.02 10.71 -15.84
N GLU A 27 -15.10 10.19 -16.37
CA GLU A 27 -15.77 10.72 -17.58
C GLU A 27 -16.51 12.05 -17.29
N LEU A 28 -16.79 12.35 -16.02
CA LEU A 28 -17.59 13.49 -15.58
C LEU A 28 -16.78 14.55 -14.83
N ARG A 29 -15.50 14.30 -14.58
CA ARG A 29 -14.62 15.20 -13.83
C ARG A 29 -13.40 15.58 -14.65
N ASP A 30 -12.98 16.83 -14.51
CA ASP A 30 -11.71 17.31 -15.07
C ASP A 30 -10.56 16.43 -14.58
N PHE A 31 -9.65 16.07 -15.47
CA PHE A 31 -8.55 15.14 -15.16
C PHE A 31 -7.66 15.62 -13.99
N GLN A 32 -7.51 16.92 -13.80
CA GLN A 32 -6.75 17.47 -12.67
C GLN A 32 -7.54 17.37 -11.34
N GLN A 33 -8.86 17.53 -11.40
CA GLN A 33 -9.73 17.41 -10.23
C GLN A 33 -9.98 15.94 -9.84
N TYR A 34 -9.92 15.04 -10.80
CA TYR A 34 -10.15 13.62 -10.54
C TYR A 34 -9.12 12.99 -9.59
N VAL A 35 -7.94 13.58 -9.41
CA VAL A 35 -6.96 13.16 -8.39
C VAL A 35 -7.62 13.04 -7.02
N TYR A 36 -8.47 13.98 -6.63
CA TYR A 36 -9.21 13.92 -5.36
C TYR A 36 -10.19 12.74 -5.29
N VAL A 37 -10.80 12.36 -6.41
CA VAL A 37 -11.67 11.18 -6.48
C VAL A 37 -10.83 9.90 -6.39
N ALA A 38 -9.70 9.84 -7.08
CA ALA A 38 -8.78 8.71 -7.05
C ALA A 38 -8.28 8.42 -5.63
N GLU A 39 -7.90 9.44 -4.86
CA GLU A 39 -7.50 9.29 -3.46
C GLU A 39 -8.61 8.67 -2.58
N ARG A 40 -9.87 8.89 -2.92
CA ARG A 40 -11.03 8.38 -2.17
C ARG A 40 -11.44 6.97 -2.55
N VAL A 41 -10.69 6.30 -3.41
CA VAL A 41 -10.81 4.86 -3.63
C VAL A 41 -10.61 4.11 -2.31
N CYS A 42 -9.65 4.56 -1.50
CA CYS A 42 -9.34 3.93 -0.20
C CYS A 42 -8.95 5.00 0.83
N GLY A 43 -9.35 4.81 2.09
CA GLY A 43 -8.93 5.66 3.20
C GLY A 43 -7.55 5.30 3.77
N ILE A 44 -7.02 4.11 3.49
CA ILE A 44 -5.74 3.66 4.05
C ILE A 44 -4.58 3.89 3.08
N CYS A 45 -4.73 3.51 1.81
CA CYS A 45 -3.72 3.72 0.76
C CYS A 45 -4.09 4.87 -0.19
N SER A 46 -4.74 5.91 0.33
CA SER A 46 -5.26 7.04 -0.43
C SER A 46 -4.18 7.73 -1.26
N PHE A 47 -3.03 8.01 -0.65
CA PHE A 47 -1.92 8.69 -1.32
C PHE A 47 -1.44 7.94 -2.56
N GLY A 48 -1.21 6.62 -2.44
CA GLY A 48 -0.78 5.80 -3.57
C GLY A 48 -1.80 5.77 -4.70
N HIS A 49 -3.12 5.90 -4.44
CA HIS A 49 -4.11 6.03 -5.49
C HIS A 49 -4.05 7.38 -6.21
N GLY A 50 -3.87 8.48 -5.48
CA GLY A 50 -3.66 9.80 -6.07
C GLY A 50 -2.38 9.85 -6.90
N TRP A 51 -1.30 9.27 -6.37
CA TRP A 51 -0.02 9.19 -7.07
C TRP A 51 -0.09 8.34 -8.34
N GLY A 52 -0.62 7.11 -8.25
CA GLY A 52 -0.73 6.20 -9.40
C GLY A 52 -1.59 6.79 -10.52
N TYR A 53 -2.71 7.44 -10.18
CA TYR A 53 -3.52 8.16 -11.17
C TYR A 53 -2.74 9.33 -11.79
N SER A 54 -2.07 10.15 -10.97
CA SER A 54 -1.29 11.29 -11.47
C SER A 54 -0.17 10.84 -12.39
N ARG A 55 0.61 9.80 -12.02
CA ARG A 55 1.65 9.20 -12.88
C ARG A 55 1.10 8.73 -14.22
N ALA A 56 -0.06 8.06 -14.22
CA ALA A 56 -0.66 7.56 -15.46
C ALA A 56 -1.05 8.70 -16.41
N VAL A 57 -1.56 9.81 -15.87
CA VAL A 57 -1.88 11.01 -16.66
C VAL A 57 -0.60 11.73 -17.11
N GLU A 58 0.39 11.85 -16.22
CA GLU A 58 1.69 12.46 -16.50
C GLU A 58 2.42 11.74 -17.65
N GLU A 59 2.49 10.41 -17.61
CA GLU A 59 3.08 9.60 -18.66
C GLU A 59 2.32 9.73 -19.98
N MET A 60 0.97 9.67 -19.94
CA MET A 60 0.13 9.84 -21.14
C MET A 60 0.32 11.21 -21.80
N MET A 61 0.52 12.26 -20.99
CA MET A 61 0.69 13.65 -21.44
C MET A 61 2.16 14.04 -21.63
N GLU A 62 3.11 13.15 -21.40
CA GLU A 62 4.56 13.39 -21.48
C GLU A 62 4.99 14.58 -20.59
N ILE A 63 4.46 14.61 -19.35
CA ILE A 63 4.77 15.67 -18.37
C ILE A 63 5.98 15.23 -17.53
N GLU A 64 7.05 15.98 -17.61
CA GLU A 64 8.22 15.79 -16.74
C GLU A 64 7.95 16.38 -15.35
N VAL A 65 7.88 15.52 -14.35
CA VAL A 65 7.70 15.90 -12.95
C VAL A 65 9.04 16.33 -12.36
N PRO A 66 9.11 17.44 -11.60
CA PRO A 66 10.35 17.86 -10.99
C PRO A 66 10.94 16.81 -10.05
N PRO A 67 12.26 16.61 -10.03
CA PRO A 67 12.88 15.61 -9.15
C PRO A 67 12.48 15.76 -7.68
N ARG A 68 12.50 16.99 -7.12
CA ARG A 68 12.08 17.24 -5.73
C ARG A 68 10.66 16.70 -5.44
N ALA A 69 9.75 16.86 -6.39
CA ALA A 69 8.38 16.34 -6.22
C ALA A 69 8.34 14.82 -6.13
N GLU A 70 9.15 14.10 -6.92
CA GLU A 70 9.22 12.63 -6.85
C GLU A 70 9.80 12.14 -5.50
N TRP A 71 10.80 12.85 -4.96
CA TRP A 71 11.33 12.55 -3.63
C TRP A 71 10.28 12.78 -2.53
N LEU A 72 9.54 13.88 -2.58
CA LEU A 72 8.45 14.16 -1.65
C LEU A 72 7.32 13.12 -1.74
N ARG A 73 6.95 12.73 -2.97
CA ARG A 73 5.97 11.66 -3.20
C ARG A 73 6.42 10.34 -2.58
N THR A 74 7.70 10.02 -2.67
CA THR A 74 8.27 8.81 -2.08
C THR A 74 8.20 8.84 -0.56
N ILE A 75 8.54 9.97 0.08
CA ILE A 75 8.41 10.16 1.54
C ILE A 75 6.97 9.89 1.98
N TRP A 76 5.98 10.58 1.40
CA TRP A 76 4.58 10.39 1.79
C TRP A 76 4.05 9.00 1.46
N HIS A 77 4.56 8.36 0.41
CA HIS A 77 4.16 6.99 0.08
C HIS A 77 4.65 6.00 1.13
N GLU A 78 5.87 6.16 1.62
CA GLU A 78 6.40 5.28 2.66
C GLU A 78 5.79 5.58 4.05
N LEU A 79 5.47 6.84 4.40
CA LEU A 79 4.63 7.15 5.56
C LEU A 79 3.25 6.47 5.44
N SER A 80 2.63 6.51 4.26
CA SER A 80 1.38 5.79 4.00
C SER A 80 1.52 4.28 4.18
N ARG A 81 2.68 3.69 3.92
CA ARG A 81 2.97 2.27 4.17
C ARG A 81 3.11 1.97 5.65
N ILE A 82 3.84 2.80 6.40
CA ILE A 82 4.03 2.64 7.85
C ILE A 82 2.68 2.62 8.55
N HIS A 83 1.85 3.64 8.36
CA HIS A 83 0.54 3.70 9.02
C HIS A 83 -0.37 2.54 8.61
N SER A 84 -0.28 2.06 7.37
CA SER A 84 -1.06 0.92 6.89
C SER A 84 -0.64 -0.39 7.56
N HIS A 85 0.66 -0.63 7.70
CA HIS A 85 1.16 -1.86 8.33
C HIS A 85 0.95 -1.84 9.86
N LEU A 86 1.05 -0.68 10.51
CA LEU A 86 0.72 -0.55 11.94
C LEU A 86 -0.78 -0.76 12.20
N LEU A 87 -1.66 -0.29 11.31
CA LEU A 87 -3.09 -0.60 11.37
C LEU A 87 -3.33 -2.10 11.27
N TRP A 88 -2.71 -2.74 10.27
CA TRP A 88 -2.81 -4.19 10.08
C TRP A 88 -2.34 -4.96 11.32
N LEU A 89 -1.20 -4.58 11.89
CA LEU A 89 -0.63 -5.22 13.08
C LEU A 89 -1.59 -5.14 14.27
N GLY A 90 -2.20 -3.97 14.50
CA GLY A 90 -3.20 -3.82 15.56
C GLY A 90 -4.40 -4.76 15.35
N LEU A 91 -4.97 -4.78 14.15
CA LEU A 91 -6.10 -5.67 13.85
C LEU A 91 -5.73 -7.15 13.96
N ALA A 92 -4.52 -7.54 13.57
CA ALA A 92 -4.04 -8.92 13.73
C ALA A 92 -3.86 -9.29 15.21
N ALA A 93 -3.33 -8.36 16.02
CA ALA A 93 -3.20 -8.54 17.46
C ALA A 93 -4.57 -8.71 18.14
N ASP A 94 -5.53 -7.85 17.80
CA ASP A 94 -6.91 -7.91 18.32
C ASP A 94 -7.58 -9.24 17.98
N ALA A 95 -7.47 -9.72 16.74
CA ALA A 95 -8.03 -11.00 16.30
C ALA A 95 -7.43 -12.21 17.05
N MET A 96 -6.23 -12.08 17.60
CA MET A 96 -5.58 -13.11 18.42
C MET A 96 -5.81 -12.91 19.93
N GLY A 97 -6.54 -11.85 20.33
CA GLY A 97 -6.83 -11.54 21.73
C GLY A 97 -5.73 -10.73 22.43
N PHE A 98 -4.78 -10.13 21.72
CA PHE A 98 -3.72 -9.28 22.28
C PHE A 98 -4.12 -7.80 22.33
N GLU A 99 -5.06 -7.43 23.20
CA GLU A 99 -5.54 -6.06 23.34
C GLU A 99 -4.42 -5.05 23.62
N SER A 100 -3.47 -5.39 24.48
CA SER A 100 -2.34 -4.50 24.79
C SER A 100 -1.47 -4.22 23.57
N LEU A 101 -1.23 -5.23 22.72
CA LEU A 101 -0.46 -5.08 21.50
C LEU A 101 -1.23 -4.27 20.44
N PHE A 102 -2.55 -4.46 20.36
CA PHE A 102 -3.43 -3.62 19.55
C PHE A 102 -3.29 -2.14 19.95
N MET A 103 -3.46 -1.83 21.23
CA MET A 103 -3.37 -0.45 21.74
C MET A 103 -2.00 0.17 21.47
N GLU A 104 -0.92 -0.59 21.63
CA GLU A 104 0.43 -0.11 21.37
C GLU A 104 0.68 0.15 19.86
N ALA A 105 0.23 -0.74 18.99
CA ALA A 105 0.31 -0.54 17.53
C ALA A 105 -0.41 0.74 17.09
N TRP A 106 -1.58 1.02 17.67
CA TRP A 106 -2.34 2.23 17.38
C TRP A 106 -1.66 3.48 17.95
N ARG A 107 -1.06 3.38 19.14
CA ARG A 107 -0.28 4.48 19.71
C ARG A 107 0.94 4.85 18.86
N LEU A 108 1.64 3.85 18.32
CA LEU A 108 2.76 4.09 17.40
C LEU A 108 2.28 4.67 16.06
N ARG A 109 1.12 4.21 15.58
CA ARG A 109 0.51 4.73 14.36
C ARG A 109 0.17 6.21 14.47
N GLU A 110 -0.23 6.70 15.64
CA GLU A 110 -0.50 8.13 15.84
C GLU A 110 0.74 8.99 15.60
N ILE A 111 1.94 8.53 15.98
CA ILE A 111 3.21 9.24 15.71
C ILE A 111 3.40 9.47 14.21
N ASP A 112 3.12 8.46 13.39
CA ASP A 112 3.22 8.57 11.93
C ASP A 112 2.12 9.46 11.34
N LEU A 113 0.88 9.34 11.85
CA LEU A 113 -0.22 10.20 11.41
C LEU A 113 -0.01 11.68 11.76
N ASP A 114 0.68 12.00 12.86
CA ASP A 114 1.05 13.37 13.21
C ASP A 114 2.06 13.95 12.21
N LEU A 115 3.04 13.15 11.75
CA LEU A 115 3.96 13.56 10.68
C LEU A 115 3.23 13.80 9.35
N ILE A 116 2.28 12.93 9.01
CA ILE A 116 1.45 13.08 7.82
C ILE A 116 0.64 14.38 7.91
N GLU A 117 -0.04 14.63 9.03
CA GLU A 117 -0.84 15.84 9.24
C GLU A 117 0.02 17.11 9.18
N GLN A 118 1.15 17.12 9.85
CA GLN A 118 2.08 18.25 9.85
C GLN A 118 2.53 18.63 8.44
N THR A 119 2.80 17.65 7.58
CA THR A 119 3.36 17.88 6.25
C THR A 119 2.29 18.04 5.16
N THR A 120 1.09 17.49 5.36
CA THR A 120 0.02 17.48 4.33
C THR A 120 -1.22 18.26 4.73
N GLY A 121 -1.49 18.41 6.04
CA GLY A 121 -2.71 18.99 6.58
C GLY A 121 -3.88 18.00 6.67
N GLY A 122 -3.68 16.74 6.32
CA GLY A 122 -4.65 15.64 6.46
C GLY A 122 -4.01 14.44 7.12
N ARG A 123 -4.77 13.67 7.91
CA ARG A 123 -4.23 12.49 8.62
C ARG A 123 -4.37 11.20 7.81
N ILE A 124 -5.41 11.09 6.98
CA ILE A 124 -5.79 9.86 6.27
C ILE A 124 -5.79 10.07 4.76
N ILE A 125 -6.41 11.13 4.28
CA ILE A 125 -6.41 11.51 2.86
C ILE A 125 -5.53 12.75 2.72
N PHE A 126 -4.38 12.58 2.12
CA PHE A 126 -3.31 13.58 2.15
C PHE A 126 -3.56 14.76 1.22
N SER A 127 -4.17 14.51 0.05
CA SER A 127 -4.52 15.51 -0.97
C SER A 127 -3.36 16.42 -1.42
N VAL A 128 -2.13 15.94 -1.27
CA VAL A 128 -0.92 16.69 -1.67
C VAL A 128 -0.45 16.33 -3.07
N CYS A 129 -0.83 15.17 -3.61
CA CYS A 129 -0.49 14.80 -4.98
C CYS A 129 -1.36 15.57 -5.99
N LYS A 130 -0.76 15.96 -7.10
CA LYS A 130 -1.45 16.52 -8.27
C LYS A 130 -0.73 16.10 -9.55
N VAL A 131 -1.39 16.19 -10.68
CA VAL A 131 -0.73 16.02 -11.98
C VAL A 131 0.32 17.11 -12.17
N GLY A 132 1.55 16.72 -12.46
CA GLY A 132 2.72 17.59 -12.62
C GLY A 132 3.47 17.90 -11.34
N GLY A 133 3.22 17.17 -10.22
CA GLY A 133 4.00 17.31 -8.98
C GLY A 133 3.18 17.21 -7.70
N VAL A 134 3.48 18.06 -6.72
CA VAL A 134 2.82 18.08 -5.41
C VAL A 134 2.35 19.49 -5.04
N ARG A 135 1.43 19.60 -4.07
CA ARG A 135 0.80 20.86 -3.64
C ARG A 135 1.53 21.54 -2.51
N ARG A 136 2.35 20.80 -1.77
CA ARG A 136 3.09 21.29 -0.60
C ARG A 136 4.54 20.83 -0.68
N ASP A 137 5.41 21.64 -0.14
CA ASP A 137 6.80 21.28 0.13
C ASP A 137 6.98 20.91 1.59
N ILE A 138 8.08 20.25 1.91
CA ILE A 138 8.52 20.00 3.27
C ILE A 138 9.85 20.75 3.45
N ASP A 139 9.89 21.71 4.37
CA ASP A 139 11.11 22.45 4.64
C ASP A 139 12.16 21.59 5.36
N GLY A 140 13.43 22.05 5.30
CA GLY A 140 14.55 21.30 5.85
C GLY A 140 14.51 21.11 7.37
N ALA A 141 13.82 21.99 8.12
CA ALA A 141 13.68 21.84 9.57
C ALA A 141 12.68 20.72 9.89
N VAL A 142 11.57 20.67 9.15
CA VAL A 142 10.55 19.61 9.28
C VAL A 142 11.13 18.27 8.83
N LEU A 143 11.93 18.21 7.76
CA LEU A 143 12.61 16.97 7.32
C LEU A 143 13.55 16.41 8.41
N LYS A 144 14.33 17.29 9.08
CA LYS A 144 15.21 16.86 10.19
C LYS A 144 14.41 16.35 11.39
N GLU A 145 13.32 17.02 11.73
CA GLU A 145 12.44 16.58 12.82
C GLU A 145 11.77 15.24 12.47
N MET A 146 11.29 15.06 11.23
CA MET A 146 10.74 13.80 10.73
C MET A 146 11.74 12.65 10.92
N LYS A 147 13.01 12.83 10.55
CA LYS A 147 14.06 11.83 10.74
C LYS A 147 14.21 11.43 12.21
N ARG A 148 14.21 12.43 13.14
CA ARG A 148 14.27 12.18 14.59
C ARG A 148 13.06 11.40 15.09
N VAL A 149 11.86 11.79 14.68
CA VAL A 149 10.60 11.15 15.09
C VAL A 149 10.51 9.72 14.55
N LEU A 150 10.92 9.47 13.31
CA LEU A 150 10.91 8.11 12.73
C LEU A 150 11.94 7.19 13.39
N LYS A 151 13.09 7.72 13.81
CA LYS A 151 14.04 6.96 14.63
C LYS A 151 13.43 6.55 15.96
N ASP A 152 12.79 7.48 16.69
CA ASP A 152 12.07 7.20 17.94
C ASP A 152 10.94 6.16 17.73
N LEU A 153 10.19 6.29 16.63
CA LEU A 153 9.18 5.30 16.25
C LEU A 153 9.79 3.91 16.07
N SER A 154 10.91 3.80 15.35
CA SER A 154 11.60 2.53 15.14
C SER A 154 12.08 1.91 16.44
N GLU A 155 12.67 2.71 17.35
CA GLU A 155 13.13 2.25 18.67
C GLU A 155 11.97 1.72 19.52
N LYS A 156 10.81 2.35 19.45
CA LYS A 156 9.59 1.89 20.14
C LYS A 156 8.92 0.71 19.45
N PHE A 157 9.05 0.59 18.14
CA PHE A 157 8.48 -0.52 17.37
C PHE A 157 9.24 -1.83 17.55
N LEU A 158 10.56 -1.79 17.73
CA LEU A 158 11.40 -3.00 17.85
C LEU A 158 10.96 -3.95 18.99
N PRO A 159 10.67 -3.49 20.22
CA PRO A 159 10.17 -4.39 21.27
C PRO A 159 8.84 -5.07 20.89
N MET A 160 7.92 -4.33 20.26
CA MET A 160 6.65 -4.87 19.80
C MET A 160 6.84 -5.90 18.68
N LEU A 161 7.75 -5.62 17.75
CA LEU A 161 8.15 -6.57 16.71
C LEU A 161 8.66 -7.87 17.34
N ASN A 162 9.55 -7.79 18.33
CA ASN A 162 10.12 -8.97 19.00
C ASN A 162 9.03 -9.79 19.70
N VAL A 163 8.10 -9.13 20.43
CA VAL A 163 6.95 -9.83 21.04
C VAL A 163 6.17 -10.60 19.97
N PHE A 164 5.84 -9.97 18.85
CA PHE A 164 5.09 -10.63 17.78
C PHE A 164 5.89 -11.76 17.11
N MET A 165 7.22 -11.63 17.05
CA MET A 165 8.10 -12.63 16.44
C MET A 165 8.38 -13.83 17.33
N ASP A 166 8.34 -13.66 18.65
CA ASP A 166 8.84 -14.68 19.59
C ASP A 166 7.72 -15.32 20.44
N ASP A 167 6.50 -14.77 20.41
CA ASP A 167 5.40 -15.26 21.23
C ASP A 167 4.83 -16.59 20.74
N ASP A 168 4.74 -17.57 21.61
CA ASP A 168 4.25 -18.92 21.29
C ASP A 168 2.78 -18.94 20.85
N THR A 169 1.95 -18.00 21.32
CA THR A 169 0.55 -17.90 20.91
C THR A 169 0.49 -17.42 19.45
N VAL A 170 1.28 -16.43 19.09
CA VAL A 170 1.40 -15.96 17.69
C VAL A 170 1.86 -17.11 16.81
N HIS A 171 2.88 -17.86 17.24
CA HIS A 171 3.37 -19.02 16.49
C HIS A 171 2.29 -20.07 16.29
N SER A 172 1.57 -20.45 17.35
CA SER A 172 0.53 -21.48 17.28
C SER A 172 -0.64 -21.08 16.38
N ARG A 173 -0.93 -19.78 16.29
CA ARG A 173 -2.05 -19.25 15.48
C ARG A 173 -1.70 -18.94 14.03
N LEU A 174 -0.43 -18.76 13.69
CA LEU A 174 0.00 -18.27 12.37
C LEU A 174 0.94 -19.20 11.61
N LYS A 175 1.82 -19.97 12.31
CA LYS A 175 2.77 -20.87 11.64
C LYS A 175 2.07 -22.08 11.04
N GLY A 176 2.34 -22.33 9.77
CA GLY A 176 1.73 -23.43 9.01
C GLY A 176 0.26 -23.20 8.62
N VAL A 177 -0.37 -22.13 9.10
CA VAL A 177 -1.77 -21.78 8.77
C VAL A 177 -1.83 -21.03 7.45
N GLY A 178 -2.81 -21.36 6.61
CA GLY A 178 -3.05 -20.72 5.32
C GLY A 178 -1.80 -20.72 4.42
N LYS A 179 -1.13 -21.87 4.33
CA LYS A 179 0.09 -22.04 3.54
C LYS A 179 -0.20 -21.93 2.05
N LEU A 180 0.69 -21.21 1.35
CA LEU A 180 0.67 -21.03 -0.10
C LEU A 180 2.11 -21.24 -0.59
N THR A 181 2.32 -22.25 -1.43
CA THR A 181 3.66 -22.50 -2.01
C THR A 181 4.03 -21.43 -3.02
N MET A 182 5.30 -21.37 -3.40
CA MET A 182 5.78 -20.44 -4.42
C MET A 182 5.08 -20.70 -5.77
N GLU A 183 4.92 -21.98 -6.15
CA GLU A 183 4.26 -22.38 -7.39
C GLU A 183 2.79 -21.97 -7.40
N GLU A 184 2.04 -22.24 -6.33
CA GLU A 184 0.65 -21.83 -6.18
C GLU A 184 0.51 -20.29 -6.20
N ALA A 185 1.43 -19.57 -5.54
CA ALA A 185 1.42 -18.11 -5.51
C ALA A 185 1.67 -17.51 -6.91
N LEU A 186 2.54 -18.12 -7.71
CA LEU A 186 2.79 -17.73 -9.11
C LEU A 186 1.58 -18.05 -9.99
N GLU A 187 1.02 -19.25 -9.89
CA GLU A 187 -0.15 -19.68 -10.67
C GLU A 187 -1.38 -18.80 -10.42
N LEU A 188 -1.60 -18.42 -9.15
CA LEU A 188 -2.73 -17.57 -8.74
C LEU A 188 -2.47 -16.08 -8.94
N GLY A 189 -1.29 -15.70 -9.45
CA GLY A 189 -0.93 -14.31 -9.72
C GLY A 189 -0.83 -13.44 -8.47
N CYS A 190 -0.33 -13.99 -7.37
CA CYS A 190 -0.15 -13.26 -6.11
C CYS A 190 0.83 -12.10 -6.27
N ILE A 191 0.58 -11.04 -5.53
CA ILE A 191 1.40 -9.82 -5.54
C ILE A 191 1.62 -9.29 -4.12
N GLY A 192 2.63 -8.40 -4.00
CA GLY A 192 2.93 -7.73 -2.74
C GLY A 192 3.38 -8.67 -1.62
N PRO A 193 3.03 -8.38 -0.36
CA PRO A 193 3.40 -9.22 0.79
C PRO A 193 2.97 -10.68 0.66
N MET A 194 1.89 -10.97 -0.08
CA MET A 194 1.46 -12.35 -0.37
C MET A 194 2.51 -13.11 -1.18
N ALA A 195 2.95 -12.54 -2.29
CA ALA A 195 3.98 -13.13 -3.15
C ALA A 195 5.33 -13.19 -2.44
N ARG A 196 5.74 -12.10 -1.76
CA ARG A 196 7.02 -12.03 -1.04
C ARG A 196 7.11 -12.98 0.13
N ALA A 197 6.00 -13.31 0.79
CA ALA A 197 5.95 -14.31 1.86
C ALA A 197 6.15 -15.75 1.36
N SER A 198 5.90 -16.00 0.07
CA SER A 198 6.09 -17.30 -0.60
C SER A 198 7.39 -17.35 -1.42
N GLY A 199 8.35 -16.46 -1.18
CA GLY A 199 9.66 -16.48 -1.81
C GLY A 199 9.76 -15.79 -3.17
N ILE A 200 8.69 -15.14 -3.64
CA ILE A 200 8.69 -14.48 -4.96
C ILE A 200 9.28 -13.06 -4.83
N LEU A 201 10.40 -12.83 -5.51
CA LEU A 201 11.05 -11.51 -5.56
C LEU A 201 10.30 -10.58 -6.53
N THR A 202 9.19 -10.01 -6.08
CA THR A 202 8.41 -9.04 -6.87
C THR A 202 8.06 -7.84 -6.00
N ASP A 203 8.55 -6.67 -6.42
CA ASP A 203 8.25 -5.38 -5.83
C ASP A 203 8.48 -4.31 -6.89
N ILE A 204 7.46 -3.52 -7.20
CA ILE A 204 7.56 -2.49 -8.24
C ILE A 204 8.59 -1.43 -7.88
N ARG A 205 8.78 -1.15 -6.60
CA ARG A 205 9.78 -0.19 -6.12
C ARG A 205 11.21 -0.61 -6.51
N ALA A 206 11.50 -1.92 -6.49
CA ALA A 206 12.79 -2.46 -6.89
C ALA A 206 12.93 -2.64 -8.41
N ALA A 207 11.82 -2.77 -9.14
CA ALA A 207 11.82 -2.94 -10.59
C ALA A 207 12.07 -1.63 -11.35
N GLU A 208 11.69 -0.49 -10.80
CA GLU A 208 11.84 0.85 -11.40
C GLU A 208 13.20 1.47 -11.04
N LYS A 209 14.24 1.08 -11.78
CA LYS A 209 15.62 1.50 -11.50
C LYS A 209 15.87 3.00 -11.58
N ASP A 210 15.14 3.70 -12.44
CA ASP A 210 15.27 5.15 -12.64
C ASP A 210 14.43 5.97 -11.62
N SER A 211 13.70 5.28 -10.75
CA SER A 211 12.93 5.92 -9.68
C SER A 211 13.80 6.33 -8.50
N VAL A 212 13.20 7.06 -7.54
CA VAL A 212 13.86 7.39 -6.26
C VAL A 212 14.28 6.11 -5.52
N TYR A 213 13.48 5.06 -5.54
CA TYR A 213 13.83 3.77 -4.94
C TYR A 213 15.06 3.12 -5.55
N GLY A 214 15.23 3.22 -6.88
CA GLY A 214 16.42 2.74 -7.56
C GLY A 214 17.68 3.49 -7.15
N GLN A 215 17.59 4.81 -6.95
CA GLN A 215 18.70 5.64 -6.46
C GLN A 215 19.09 5.31 -5.00
N LEU A 216 18.15 4.84 -4.19
CA LEU A 216 18.37 4.42 -2.80
C LEU A 216 18.83 2.96 -2.66
N HIS A 217 18.99 2.24 -3.79
CA HIS A 217 19.37 0.82 -3.82
C HIS A 217 18.47 -0.07 -2.92
N PHE A 218 17.17 0.23 -2.93
CA PHE A 218 16.17 -0.47 -2.14
C PHE A 218 16.16 -1.98 -2.43
N GLN A 219 16.03 -2.78 -1.36
CA GLN A 219 15.87 -4.24 -1.43
C GLN A 219 14.56 -4.65 -0.79
N PRO A 220 13.71 -5.42 -1.49
CA PRO A 220 12.45 -5.94 -0.92
C PRO A 220 12.66 -6.89 0.24
N VAL A 221 11.69 -6.94 1.15
CA VAL A 221 11.63 -7.94 2.21
C VAL A 221 11.04 -9.23 1.65
N ILE A 222 11.75 -10.36 1.78
CA ILE A 222 11.33 -11.68 1.29
C ILE A 222 11.33 -12.67 2.46
N GLU A 223 10.31 -13.53 2.49
CA GLU A 223 10.17 -14.70 3.33
C GLU A 223 9.82 -15.91 2.46
N THR A 224 10.00 -17.13 2.96
CA THR A 224 9.85 -18.35 2.13
C THR A 224 8.83 -19.35 2.65
N ASP A 225 8.34 -19.19 3.88
CA ASP A 225 7.48 -20.18 4.52
C ASP A 225 6.05 -20.23 3.92
N GLY A 226 5.60 -19.12 3.30
CA GLY A 226 4.32 -19.02 2.58
C GLY A 226 3.07 -19.07 3.45
N ASP A 227 3.19 -19.02 4.79
CA ASP A 227 2.10 -19.10 5.74
C ASP A 227 1.66 -17.72 6.27
N CYS A 228 0.68 -17.70 7.16
CA CYS A 228 0.23 -16.47 7.81
C CYS A 228 1.34 -15.76 8.56
N TYR A 229 2.25 -16.51 9.19
CA TYR A 229 3.36 -15.94 9.93
C TYR A 229 4.40 -15.29 9.01
N ALA A 230 4.74 -15.89 7.88
CA ALA A 230 5.60 -15.29 6.87
C ALA A 230 5.02 -13.98 6.33
N ARG A 231 3.70 -13.94 6.06
CA ARG A 231 3.01 -12.71 5.61
C ARG A 231 3.02 -11.61 6.66
N ALA A 232 2.94 -11.97 7.94
CA ALA A 232 3.11 -11.03 9.05
C ALA A 232 4.53 -10.49 9.10
N ARG A 233 5.55 -11.36 9.05
CA ARG A 233 6.98 -10.97 9.07
C ARG A 233 7.34 -10.00 7.95
N VAL A 234 6.84 -10.23 6.73
CA VAL A 234 7.06 -9.29 5.61
C VAL A 234 6.58 -7.89 5.98
N ARG A 235 5.34 -7.74 6.48
CA ARG A 235 4.78 -6.43 6.81
C ARG A 235 5.51 -5.74 7.96
N LEU A 236 5.83 -6.49 8.99
CA LEU A 236 6.53 -5.95 10.16
C LEU A 236 7.93 -5.43 9.78
N ARG A 237 8.67 -6.18 8.96
CA ARG A 237 9.97 -5.75 8.47
C ARG A 237 9.88 -4.60 7.46
N GLU A 238 8.79 -4.52 6.70
CA GLU A 238 8.56 -3.40 5.79
C GLU A 238 8.34 -2.07 6.52
N VAL A 239 7.85 -2.06 7.77
CA VAL A 239 7.77 -0.83 8.58
C VAL A 239 9.18 -0.24 8.76
N LEU A 240 10.13 -1.05 9.20
CA LEU A 240 11.54 -0.61 9.38
C LEU A 240 12.18 -0.22 8.05
N ARG A 241 11.92 -0.99 7.00
CA ARG A 241 12.42 -0.68 5.65
C ARG A 241 11.89 0.65 5.13
N SER A 242 10.62 0.96 5.40
CA SER A 242 10.03 2.26 5.02
C SER A 242 10.71 3.43 5.75
N VAL A 243 11.05 3.26 7.03
CA VAL A 243 11.82 4.28 7.78
C VAL A 243 13.19 4.50 7.13
N GLU A 244 13.93 3.43 6.80
CA GLU A 244 15.22 3.53 6.11
C GLU A 244 15.11 4.26 4.77
N ILE A 245 14.05 3.99 3.99
CA ILE A 245 13.81 4.67 2.71
C ILE A 245 13.55 6.17 2.94
N ILE A 246 12.71 6.53 3.92
CA ILE A 246 12.42 7.93 4.22
C ILE A 246 13.68 8.66 4.69
N GLU A 247 14.50 8.03 5.54
CA GLU A 247 15.79 8.61 5.96
C GLU A 247 16.71 8.84 4.75
N GLY A 248 16.80 7.86 3.86
CA GLY A 248 17.56 8.00 2.62
C GLY A 248 17.00 9.12 1.71
N CYS A 249 15.67 9.26 1.65
CA CYS A 249 15.07 10.38 0.93
C CYS A 249 15.44 11.72 1.55
N ILE A 250 15.35 11.86 2.87
CA ILE A 250 15.68 13.11 3.59
C ILE A 250 17.14 13.53 3.35
N ASP A 251 18.05 12.56 3.32
CA ASP A 251 19.47 12.82 3.14
C ASP A 251 19.86 13.21 1.69
N ASN A 252 19.03 12.83 0.70
CA ASN A 252 19.37 13.01 -0.72
C ASN A 252 18.36 13.86 -1.52
N ILE A 253 17.28 14.35 -0.89
CA ILE A 253 16.27 15.15 -1.60
C ILE A 253 16.88 16.41 -2.22
N PRO A 254 16.75 16.61 -3.55
CA PRO A 254 17.31 17.78 -4.20
C PRO A 254 16.51 19.05 -3.91
N ASP A 255 17.15 20.19 -4.04
CA ASP A 255 16.47 21.48 -4.13
C ASP A 255 15.82 21.64 -5.50
N GLY A 256 14.78 22.48 -5.57
CA GLY A 256 14.12 22.80 -6.84
C GLY A 256 12.61 22.97 -6.74
N PRO A 257 11.94 23.11 -7.89
CA PRO A 257 10.49 23.24 -7.92
C PRO A 257 9.81 21.92 -7.49
N ILE A 258 8.60 22.05 -6.95
CA ILE A 258 7.78 20.93 -6.52
C ILE A 258 6.64 20.60 -7.50
N ASP A 259 6.48 21.43 -8.51
CA ASP A 259 5.45 21.22 -9.54
C ASP A 259 5.80 21.93 -10.84
N VAL A 260 5.10 21.52 -11.90
CA VAL A 260 5.09 22.18 -13.19
C VAL A 260 3.68 22.60 -13.59
N LYS A 261 3.57 23.66 -14.35
CA LYS A 261 2.30 24.11 -14.90
C LYS A 261 1.86 23.17 -16.01
N VAL A 262 0.87 22.35 -15.76
CA VAL A 262 0.26 21.46 -16.75
C VAL A 262 -0.49 22.28 -17.79
N ARG A 263 -0.16 22.08 -19.06
CA ARG A 263 -0.79 22.73 -20.23
C ARG A 263 -1.45 21.70 -21.13
N GLY A 264 -2.54 22.09 -21.78
CA GLY A 264 -3.25 21.23 -22.72
C GLY A 264 -4.24 20.29 -22.03
N VAL A 265 -4.65 19.28 -22.75
CA VAL A 265 -5.63 18.27 -22.33
C VAL A 265 -5.09 16.89 -22.67
N PRO A 266 -5.55 15.83 -21.95
CA PRO A 266 -5.17 14.46 -22.23
C PRO A 266 -5.37 14.09 -23.71
N PRO A 267 -4.32 13.63 -24.42
CA PRO A 267 -4.44 13.23 -25.82
C PRO A 267 -5.29 11.98 -25.98
N LYS A 268 -5.69 11.64 -27.24
CA LYS A 268 -6.37 10.37 -27.56
C LYS A 268 -5.39 9.21 -27.52
N ARG A 269 -4.84 8.94 -26.35
CA ARG A 269 -3.90 7.85 -26.06
C ARG A 269 -4.35 7.09 -24.85
N GLU A 270 -3.78 5.96 -24.61
CA GLU A 270 -3.94 5.15 -23.41
C GLU A 270 -2.57 4.88 -22.78
N CYS A 271 -2.57 4.77 -21.47
CA CYS A 271 -1.39 4.50 -20.67
C CYS A 271 -1.75 3.66 -19.46
N PHE A 272 -0.81 2.87 -18.97
CA PHE A 272 -0.94 2.23 -17.67
C PHE A 272 0.36 2.31 -16.89
N VAL A 273 0.23 2.53 -15.59
CA VAL A 273 1.35 2.55 -14.66
C VAL A 273 1.09 1.61 -13.50
N ARG A 274 2.15 1.22 -12.82
CA ARG A 274 2.10 0.38 -11.61
C ARG A 274 2.69 1.14 -10.44
N VAL A 275 2.11 0.92 -9.25
CA VAL A 275 2.61 1.46 -7.99
C VAL A 275 2.55 0.36 -6.94
N GLU A 276 3.60 0.19 -6.15
CA GLU A 276 3.61 -0.76 -5.05
C GLU A 276 2.90 -0.17 -3.82
N GLN A 277 1.62 -0.43 -3.69
CA GLN A 277 0.82 -0.10 -2.51
C GLN A 277 1.26 -0.95 -1.28
N PRO A 278 0.89 -0.60 -0.04
CA PRO A 278 1.20 -1.43 1.14
C PRO A 278 0.76 -2.90 1.00
N ARG A 279 -0.33 -3.14 0.28
CA ARG A 279 -0.90 -4.48 0.02
C ARG A 279 -0.36 -5.16 -1.22
N GLY A 280 0.47 -4.46 -2.02
CA GLY A 280 1.07 -4.97 -3.25
C GLY A 280 0.84 -4.08 -4.47
N GLU A 281 1.20 -4.58 -5.64
CA GLU A 281 1.07 -3.88 -6.91
C GLU A 281 -0.37 -3.45 -7.21
N ALA A 282 -0.55 -2.17 -7.44
CA ALA A 282 -1.76 -1.61 -8.05
C ALA A 282 -1.47 -1.15 -9.48
N LEU A 283 -2.37 -1.46 -10.41
CA LEU A 283 -2.26 -1.08 -11.82
C LEU A 283 -3.31 -0.03 -12.15
N TYR A 284 -2.87 1.08 -12.72
CA TYR A 284 -3.70 2.22 -13.11
C TYR A 284 -3.69 2.36 -14.62
N TYR A 285 -4.85 2.20 -15.25
CA TYR A 285 -5.05 2.41 -16.68
C TYR A 285 -5.87 3.66 -16.90
N VAL A 286 -5.42 4.53 -17.79
CA VAL A 286 -6.12 5.74 -18.23
C VAL A 286 -6.21 5.80 -19.75
N LYS A 287 -7.32 6.35 -20.24
CA LYS A 287 -7.52 6.64 -21.66
C LYS A 287 -8.06 8.05 -21.85
N GLY A 288 -7.32 8.86 -22.60
CA GLY A 288 -7.71 10.22 -22.95
C GLY A 288 -8.59 10.25 -24.20
N ASN A 289 -9.37 11.30 -24.35
CA ASN A 289 -10.26 11.51 -25.50
C ASN A 289 -10.01 12.83 -26.25
N GLY A 290 -8.94 13.55 -25.91
CA GLY A 290 -8.63 14.86 -26.50
C GLY A 290 -9.38 16.03 -25.89
N THR A 291 -10.03 15.82 -24.73
CA THR A 291 -10.68 16.85 -23.93
C THR A 291 -10.14 16.86 -22.50
N LYS A 292 -10.65 17.76 -21.65
CA LYS A 292 -10.29 17.79 -20.22
C LYS A 292 -10.84 16.62 -19.42
N PHE A 293 -11.67 15.77 -19.99
CA PHE A 293 -12.20 14.56 -19.38
C PHE A 293 -11.48 13.35 -19.94
N LEU A 294 -11.31 12.32 -19.12
CA LEU A 294 -10.80 11.03 -19.61
C LEU A 294 -11.96 10.17 -20.15
N GLU A 295 -11.69 9.35 -21.15
CA GLU A 295 -12.65 8.38 -21.67
C GLU A 295 -12.81 7.19 -20.74
N ARG A 296 -11.70 6.79 -20.07
CA ARG A 296 -11.69 5.62 -19.21
C ARG A 296 -10.66 5.72 -18.10
N PHE A 297 -11.01 5.22 -16.95
CA PHE A 297 -10.11 4.86 -15.85
C PHE A 297 -10.39 3.43 -15.41
N ARG A 298 -9.34 2.65 -15.20
CA ARG A 298 -9.42 1.31 -14.62
C ARG A 298 -8.33 1.12 -13.60
N LEU A 299 -8.68 0.46 -12.52
CA LEU A 299 -7.82 0.21 -11.39
C LEU A 299 -7.88 -1.27 -11.02
N ARG A 300 -6.75 -1.99 -11.11
CA ARG A 300 -6.59 -3.29 -10.49
C ARG A 300 -5.89 -3.09 -9.15
N THR A 301 -6.58 -3.37 -8.07
CA THR A 301 -6.03 -3.24 -6.72
C THR A 301 -5.39 -4.55 -6.24
N PRO A 302 -4.45 -4.48 -5.27
CA PRO A 302 -3.82 -5.69 -4.73
C PRO A 302 -4.80 -6.69 -4.15
N THR A 303 -5.84 -6.23 -3.46
CA THR A 303 -6.86 -7.12 -2.88
C THR A 303 -7.52 -7.96 -3.96
N ASN A 304 -7.92 -7.36 -5.10
CA ASN A 304 -8.54 -8.11 -6.20
C ASN A 304 -7.60 -9.18 -6.77
N ALA A 305 -6.30 -8.88 -6.89
CA ALA A 305 -5.33 -9.82 -7.40
C ALA A 305 -5.12 -11.01 -6.44
N ASN A 306 -5.21 -10.79 -5.13
CA ASN A 306 -4.96 -11.81 -4.11
C ASN A 306 -6.23 -12.60 -3.69
N LEU A 307 -7.43 -12.25 -4.16
CA LEU A 307 -8.66 -12.99 -3.84
C LEU A 307 -8.63 -14.48 -4.23
N PRO A 308 -8.12 -14.88 -5.42
CA PRO A 308 -8.00 -16.29 -5.75
C PRO A 308 -7.16 -17.09 -4.74
N ALA A 309 -6.04 -16.50 -4.29
CA ALA A 309 -5.19 -17.10 -3.26
C ALA A 309 -5.91 -17.21 -1.91
N LEU A 310 -6.70 -16.19 -1.53
CA LEU A 310 -7.54 -16.28 -0.33
C LEU A 310 -8.48 -17.48 -0.38
N VAL A 311 -9.22 -17.62 -1.48
CA VAL A 311 -10.17 -18.74 -1.65
C VAL A 311 -9.45 -20.09 -1.56
N LYS A 312 -8.26 -20.19 -2.16
CA LYS A 312 -7.43 -21.40 -2.09
C LYS A 312 -7.00 -21.72 -0.66
N MET A 313 -6.51 -20.73 0.09
CA MET A 313 -6.04 -20.92 1.46
C MET A 313 -7.16 -21.25 2.46
N LEU A 314 -8.38 -20.82 2.18
CA LEU A 314 -9.55 -21.13 3.02
C LEU A 314 -10.04 -22.56 2.83
N GLN A 315 -9.74 -23.23 1.72
CA GLN A 315 -10.18 -24.61 1.49
C GLN A 315 -9.45 -25.58 2.41
N GLY A 316 -10.23 -26.32 3.21
CA GLY A 316 -9.71 -27.33 4.14
C GLY A 316 -9.14 -26.75 5.45
N CYS A 317 -9.13 -25.42 5.65
CA CYS A 317 -8.72 -24.84 6.91
C CYS A 317 -9.77 -25.06 8.02
N ASP A 318 -9.33 -24.99 9.26
CA ASP A 318 -10.23 -24.98 10.40
C ASP A 318 -10.99 -23.64 10.49
N LEU A 319 -12.25 -23.67 10.91
CA LEU A 319 -13.07 -22.47 11.04
C LEU A 319 -12.41 -21.40 11.93
N ALA A 320 -11.70 -21.86 12.97
CA ALA A 320 -10.98 -20.97 13.89
C ALA A 320 -9.81 -20.21 13.23
N ASP A 321 -9.28 -20.70 12.12
CA ASP A 321 -8.16 -20.07 11.40
C ASP A 321 -8.61 -19.08 10.31
N VAL A 322 -9.88 -19.12 9.93
CA VAL A 322 -10.45 -18.24 8.90
C VAL A 322 -10.15 -16.77 9.12
N PRO A 323 -10.34 -16.19 10.34
CA PRO A 323 -10.03 -14.79 10.57
C PRO A 323 -8.54 -14.46 10.31
N ASN A 324 -7.63 -15.32 10.77
CA ASN A 324 -6.19 -15.13 10.60
C ASN A 324 -5.79 -15.20 9.12
N ILE A 325 -6.32 -16.18 8.37
CA ILE A 325 -6.06 -16.30 6.92
C ILE A 325 -6.56 -15.06 6.19
N ILE A 326 -7.77 -14.60 6.47
CA ILE A 326 -8.33 -13.38 5.86
C ILE A 326 -7.49 -12.17 6.21
N LEU A 327 -7.18 -11.95 7.50
CA LEU A 327 -6.38 -10.79 7.94
C LEU A 327 -5.00 -10.77 7.30
N THR A 328 -4.36 -11.92 7.09
CA THR A 328 -3.00 -11.92 6.55
C THR A 328 -2.90 -11.59 5.05
N ILE A 329 -3.99 -11.61 4.29
CA ILE A 329 -4.00 -10.98 2.96
C ILE A 329 -4.22 -9.48 3.04
N ASP A 330 -4.65 -8.95 4.19
CA ASP A 330 -4.95 -7.54 4.42
C ASP A 330 -5.98 -6.98 3.42
N PRO A 331 -7.22 -7.55 3.38
CA PRO A 331 -8.18 -7.17 2.35
C PRO A 331 -8.69 -5.75 2.57
N CYS A 332 -8.66 -4.94 1.55
CA CYS A 332 -9.28 -3.62 1.54
C CYS A 332 -10.56 -3.65 0.71
N ILE A 333 -11.73 -3.61 1.37
CA ILE A 333 -13.02 -3.69 0.69
C ILE A 333 -13.25 -2.48 -0.22
N SER A 334 -12.87 -1.28 0.23
CA SER A 334 -12.96 -0.07 -0.59
C SER A 334 -12.16 -0.17 -1.89
N CYS A 335 -10.95 -0.76 -1.84
CA CYS A 335 -10.12 -1.01 -3.01
C CYS A 335 -10.71 -2.08 -3.93
N CYS A 336 -11.37 -3.08 -3.35
CA CYS A 336 -11.97 -4.19 -4.09
C CYS A 336 -13.17 -3.73 -4.92
N GLU A 337 -13.98 -2.82 -4.35
CA GLU A 337 -15.31 -2.48 -4.87
C GLU A 337 -15.43 -1.07 -5.47
N ARG A 338 -14.41 -0.21 -5.41
CA ARG A 338 -14.28 1.19 -5.89
C ARG A 338 -15.46 1.80 -6.67
#